data_2171228790ee75a2023939d9027c914f
#
_entry.id   2171228790ee75a2023939d9027c914f
#
_cell.length_a   1.000
_cell.length_b   1.000
_cell.length_c   1.000
_cell.angle_alpha   90.00
_cell.angle_beta   90.00
_cell.angle_gamma   90.00
#
_symmetry.space_group_name_H-M   'P 1'
#
loop_
_entity.id
_entity.type
_entity.pdbx_description
1 polymer ?
#
loop_
_entity_poly.entity_id
_entity_poly.type
_entity_poly.pdbx_seq_one_letter_code
_entity_poly.pdbx_strand_id
1 'polypeptide(L)'
;MKIYTVQPKDFLCFVDKEGYIMPQKCDWDKDTLEWLADVKDVYSWMGKHYSDRTNLPLDRYLIWVYFRMRDVSWKYVDFDKHNVFCFEVPNKLLYKNFLWSDLIDWHSHLNHIENWETKTDIFDFDLKKHSKNIVPQGVTTRLKKEWIKKVYKKNLDK
;
A
#
# COMPACT_ATOMS: atom_id res chain seq x y z
N MET A 1 12.04 5.76 9.05
CA MET A 1 11.48 4.37 9.18
C MET A 1 11.42 3.71 7.82
N LYS A 2 11.83 2.45 7.71
CA LYS A 2 11.76 1.71 6.45
C LYS A 2 10.37 1.13 6.24
N ILE A 3 9.87 1.23 5.01
CA ILE A 3 8.64 0.59 4.53
C ILE A 3 8.91 -0.07 3.19
N TYR A 4 8.07 -1.00 2.80
CA TYR A 4 8.26 -1.85 1.61
C TYR A 4 7.00 -1.87 0.76
N THR A 5 7.15 -1.89 -0.56
CA THR A 5 6.02 -2.03 -1.49
C THR A 5 6.40 -2.89 -2.69
N VAL A 6 5.48 -3.69 -3.18
CA VAL A 6 5.61 -4.46 -4.42
C VAL A 6 4.92 -3.68 -5.52
N GLN A 7 5.66 -3.25 -6.52
CA GLN A 7 5.15 -2.38 -7.57
C GLN A 7 5.74 -2.73 -8.95
N PRO A 8 5.12 -2.31 -10.04
CA PRO A 8 5.67 -2.47 -11.39
C PRO A 8 7.09 -1.91 -11.51
N LYS A 9 7.88 -2.45 -12.44
CA LYS A 9 9.29 -2.05 -12.62
C LYS A 9 9.49 -0.58 -12.95
N ASP A 10 8.52 0.05 -13.61
CA ASP A 10 8.51 1.46 -13.99
C ASP A 10 7.93 2.40 -12.92
N PHE A 11 7.61 1.87 -11.73
CA PHE A 11 6.96 2.60 -10.63
C PHE A 11 7.62 3.96 -10.31
N LEU A 12 8.95 4.04 -10.41
CA LEU A 12 9.71 5.26 -10.13
C LEU A 12 9.82 6.22 -11.32
N CYS A 13 9.25 5.89 -12.49
CA CYS A 13 9.39 6.70 -13.70
C CYS A 13 8.48 7.92 -13.71
N PHE A 14 7.35 7.86 -13.00
CA PHE A 14 6.34 8.91 -13.00
C PHE A 14 6.30 9.61 -11.64
N VAL A 15 6.71 10.87 -11.61
CA VAL A 15 6.71 11.71 -10.42
C VAL A 15 6.10 13.08 -10.73
N ASP A 16 5.45 13.67 -9.75
CA ASP A 16 4.95 15.04 -9.85
C ASP A 16 6.09 16.07 -9.65
N LYS A 17 5.75 17.35 -9.79
CA LYS A 17 6.69 18.46 -9.62
C LYS A 17 7.34 18.56 -8.24
N GLU A 18 6.72 17.92 -7.23
CA GLU A 18 7.20 17.90 -5.84
C GLU A 18 8.02 16.62 -5.54
N GLY A 19 8.17 15.73 -6.53
CA GLY A 19 8.92 14.48 -6.41
C GLY A 19 8.11 13.32 -5.81
N TYR A 20 6.79 13.46 -5.65
CA TYR A 20 5.93 12.36 -5.25
C TYR A 20 5.64 11.43 -6.41
N ILE A 21 5.73 10.13 -6.16
CA ILE A 21 5.44 9.09 -7.15
C ILE A 21 3.96 9.12 -7.53
N MET A 22 3.70 9.04 -8.82
CA MET A 22 2.36 8.97 -9.41
C MET A 22 2.13 7.57 -9.99
N PRO A 23 1.54 6.63 -9.22
CA PRO A 23 1.28 5.29 -9.73
C PRO A 23 0.43 5.36 -10.99
N GLN A 24 0.85 4.63 -12.01
CA GLN A 24 0.11 4.55 -13.26
C GLN A 24 -0.85 3.37 -13.21
N LYS A 25 -1.93 3.45 -13.99
CA LYS A 25 -2.81 2.30 -14.21
C LYS A 25 -2.00 1.21 -14.91
N CYS A 26 -1.84 0.07 -14.23
CA CYS A 26 -1.21 -1.09 -14.83
C CYS A 26 -2.15 -1.71 -15.87
N ASP A 27 -1.59 -2.42 -16.85
CA ASP A 27 -2.35 -3.33 -17.70
C ASP A 27 -2.72 -4.56 -16.86
N TRP A 28 -3.81 -4.42 -16.10
CA TRP A 28 -4.33 -5.54 -15.33
C TRP A 28 -5.02 -6.54 -16.25
N ASP A 29 -4.85 -7.83 -15.94
CA ASP A 29 -5.60 -8.88 -16.61
C ASP A 29 -7.11 -8.78 -16.31
N LYS A 30 -7.90 -9.53 -17.08
CA LYS A 30 -9.35 -9.50 -16.99
C LYS A 30 -9.85 -9.88 -15.59
N ASP A 31 -9.28 -10.92 -14.99
CA ASP A 31 -9.70 -11.43 -13.69
C ASP A 31 -9.46 -10.41 -12.58
N THR A 32 -8.32 -9.70 -12.63
CA THR A 32 -8.01 -8.60 -11.71
C THR A 32 -8.99 -7.44 -11.87
N LEU A 33 -9.37 -7.09 -13.11
CA LEU A 33 -10.33 -6.02 -13.36
C LEU A 33 -11.75 -6.39 -12.88
N GLU A 34 -12.17 -7.63 -13.05
CA GLU A 34 -13.46 -8.13 -12.54
C GLU A 34 -13.48 -8.10 -11.01
N TRP A 35 -12.43 -8.60 -10.35
CA TRP A 35 -12.31 -8.53 -8.90
C TRP A 35 -12.33 -7.10 -8.37
N LEU A 36 -11.63 -6.17 -9.01
CA LEU A 36 -11.64 -4.75 -8.61
C LEU A 36 -13.01 -4.12 -8.75
N ALA A 37 -13.80 -4.53 -9.75
CA ALA A 37 -15.19 -4.07 -9.89
C ALA A 37 -16.06 -4.54 -8.71
N ASP A 38 -15.86 -5.78 -8.24
CA ASP A 38 -16.60 -6.35 -7.11
C ASP A 38 -16.28 -5.68 -5.77
N VAL A 39 -15.02 -5.23 -5.59
CA VAL A 39 -14.57 -4.59 -4.33
C VAL A 39 -14.51 -3.06 -4.40
N LYS A 40 -15.02 -2.47 -5.49
CA LYS A 40 -14.96 -1.03 -5.76
C LYS A 40 -15.47 -0.18 -4.60
N ASP A 41 -16.58 -0.57 -3.99
CA ASP A 41 -17.22 0.20 -2.93
C ASP A 41 -16.38 0.17 -1.64
N VAL A 42 -15.74 -0.96 -1.34
CA VAL A 42 -14.85 -1.11 -0.19
C VAL A 42 -13.60 -0.25 -0.37
N TYR A 43 -13.01 -0.22 -1.57
CA TYR A 43 -11.87 0.65 -1.87
C TYR A 43 -12.24 2.14 -1.83
N SER A 44 -13.44 2.50 -2.30
CA SER A 44 -13.94 3.88 -2.22
C SER A 44 -14.13 4.32 -0.78
N TRP A 45 -14.67 3.45 0.06
CA TRP A 45 -14.80 3.67 1.50
C TRP A 45 -13.45 3.83 2.19
N MET A 46 -12.47 2.97 1.90
CA MET A 46 -11.10 3.11 2.40
C MET A 46 -10.46 4.44 1.95
N GLY A 47 -10.64 4.81 0.69
CA GLY A 47 -10.12 6.07 0.14
C GLY A 47 -10.69 7.30 0.87
N LYS A 48 -11.97 7.27 1.21
CA LYS A 48 -12.59 8.32 2.03
C LYS A 48 -11.96 8.39 3.42
N HIS A 49 -11.79 7.25 4.10
CA HIS A 49 -11.12 7.20 5.40
C HIS A 49 -9.69 7.70 5.33
N TYR A 50 -8.95 7.36 4.26
CA TYR A 50 -7.62 7.87 4.02
C TYR A 50 -7.61 9.41 3.98
N SER A 51 -8.48 10.01 3.15
CA SER A 51 -8.57 11.47 3.01
C SER A 51 -9.00 12.16 4.31
N ASP A 52 -9.98 11.61 5.01
CA ASP A 52 -10.50 12.17 6.26
C ASP A 52 -9.43 12.16 7.37
N ARG A 53 -8.63 11.10 7.48
CA ARG A 53 -7.62 10.96 8.53
C ARG A 53 -6.30 11.63 8.22
N THR A 54 -5.90 11.68 6.97
CA THR A 54 -4.62 12.29 6.56
C THR A 54 -4.75 13.76 6.16
N ASN A 55 -5.96 14.22 5.89
CA ASN A 55 -6.24 15.52 5.26
C ASN A 55 -5.53 15.69 3.90
N LEU A 56 -5.33 14.57 3.18
CA LEU A 56 -4.73 14.54 1.86
C LEU A 56 -5.78 14.17 0.81
N PRO A 57 -5.73 14.77 -0.39
CA PRO A 57 -6.65 14.42 -1.46
C PRO A 57 -6.37 13.02 -2.00
N LEU A 58 -7.43 12.36 -2.48
CA LEU A 58 -7.35 11.12 -3.23
C LEU A 58 -7.23 11.44 -4.74
N ASP A 59 -6.16 12.14 -5.10
CA ASP A 59 -5.88 12.66 -6.43
C ASP A 59 -5.09 11.68 -7.33
N ARG A 60 -4.73 10.54 -6.78
CA ARG A 60 -3.98 9.45 -7.45
C ARG A 60 -4.24 8.11 -6.77
N TYR A 61 -3.79 7.02 -7.40
CA TYR A 61 -3.91 5.69 -6.83
C TYR A 61 -3.22 5.56 -5.47
N LEU A 62 -3.85 4.84 -4.55
CA LEU A 62 -3.25 4.48 -3.28
C LEU A 62 -2.13 3.46 -3.50
N ILE A 63 -1.02 3.70 -2.83
CA ILE A 63 0.14 2.81 -2.81
C ILE A 63 0.05 1.97 -1.55
N TRP A 64 -0.05 0.65 -1.70
CA TRP A 64 0.01 -0.28 -0.59
C TRP A 64 1.44 -0.49 -0.14
N VAL A 65 1.67 -0.44 1.17
CA VAL A 65 2.98 -0.61 1.79
C VAL A 65 2.94 -1.59 2.96
N TYR A 66 4.05 -2.29 3.16
CA TYR A 66 4.30 -3.12 4.33
C TYR A 66 5.26 -2.42 5.27
N PHE A 67 5.02 -2.55 6.57
CA PHE A 67 5.86 -1.94 7.59
C PHE A 67 7.17 -2.68 7.82
N ARG A 68 7.20 -4.01 7.61
CA ARG A 68 8.38 -4.85 7.83
C ARG A 68 8.71 -5.65 6.58
N MET A 69 10.00 -5.85 6.31
CA MET A 69 10.45 -6.65 5.17
C MET A 69 9.92 -8.09 5.21
N ARG A 70 9.80 -8.69 6.41
CA ARG A 70 9.28 -10.05 6.58
C ARG A 70 7.79 -10.20 6.24
N ASP A 71 7.05 -9.09 6.22
CA ASP A 71 5.61 -9.09 5.91
C ASP A 71 5.35 -9.09 4.39
N VAL A 72 6.36 -8.80 3.59
CA VAL A 72 6.30 -8.95 2.13
C VAL A 72 6.21 -10.42 1.77
N SER A 73 5.20 -10.79 1.00
CA SER A 73 5.01 -12.18 0.54
C SER A 73 5.93 -12.52 -0.63
N TRP A 74 7.24 -12.59 -0.36
CA TRP A 74 8.31 -12.73 -1.36
C TRP A 74 8.09 -13.86 -2.37
N LYS A 75 7.55 -15.00 -1.95
CA LYS A 75 7.31 -16.17 -2.81
C LYS A 75 6.26 -15.92 -3.89
N TYR A 76 5.42 -14.90 -3.70
CA TYR A 76 4.36 -14.53 -4.66
C TYR A 76 4.73 -13.32 -5.51
N VAL A 77 5.91 -12.73 -5.32
CA VAL A 77 6.37 -11.60 -6.14
C VAL A 77 6.76 -12.10 -7.52
N ASP A 78 6.02 -11.69 -8.53
CA ASP A 78 6.42 -11.89 -9.93
C ASP A 78 7.51 -10.88 -10.32
N PHE A 79 8.77 -11.26 -10.12
CA PHE A 79 9.92 -10.42 -10.44
C PHE A 79 10.15 -10.19 -11.95
N ASP A 80 9.41 -10.83 -12.83
CA ASP A 80 9.44 -10.49 -14.24
C ASP A 80 8.67 -9.20 -14.54
N LYS A 81 7.64 -8.90 -13.74
CA LYS A 81 6.80 -7.71 -13.87
C LYS A 81 7.03 -6.66 -12.78
N HIS A 82 7.39 -7.08 -11.57
CA HIS A 82 7.45 -6.24 -10.37
C HIS A 82 8.85 -6.25 -9.74
N ASN A 83 9.09 -5.23 -8.94
CA ASN A 83 10.19 -5.18 -7.98
C ASN A 83 9.63 -4.92 -6.58
N VAL A 84 10.44 -5.22 -5.55
CA VAL A 84 10.15 -4.77 -4.19
C VAL A 84 11.00 -3.53 -3.91
N PHE A 85 10.34 -2.45 -3.56
CA PHE A 85 10.97 -1.17 -3.27
C PHE A 85 11.00 -0.94 -1.76
N CYS A 86 12.15 -0.53 -1.24
CA CYS A 86 12.33 -0.11 0.15
C CYS A 86 12.50 1.40 0.20
N PHE A 87 11.66 2.06 0.99
CA PHE A 87 11.72 3.51 1.24
C PHE A 87 12.07 3.80 2.68
N GLU A 88 12.80 4.89 2.91
CA GLU A 88 13.02 5.43 4.25
C GLU A 88 12.20 6.70 4.42
N VAL A 89 11.05 6.56 5.07
CA VAL A 89 10.09 7.64 5.30
C VAL A 89 10.40 8.32 6.63
N PRO A 90 10.37 9.67 6.69
CA PRO A 90 10.46 10.40 7.97
C PRO A 90 9.37 9.92 8.95
N ASN A 91 9.75 9.61 10.19
CA ASN A 91 8.85 9.01 11.18
C ASN A 91 7.55 9.81 11.40
N LYS A 92 7.65 11.14 11.40
CA LYS A 92 6.50 12.04 11.56
C LYS A 92 5.45 11.91 10.44
N LEU A 93 5.86 11.45 9.25
CA LEU A 93 4.97 11.30 8.10
C LEU A 93 4.26 9.95 8.08
N LEU A 94 4.75 8.94 8.79
CA LEU A 94 4.11 7.62 8.88
C LEU A 94 2.70 7.68 9.46
N TYR A 95 2.44 8.61 10.35
CA TYR A 95 1.12 8.82 10.95
C TYR A 95 0.31 9.92 10.26
N LYS A 96 1.00 10.80 9.54
CA LYS A 96 0.37 11.93 8.86
C LYS A 96 -0.10 11.61 7.45
N ASN A 97 0.67 10.80 6.71
CA ASN A 97 0.45 10.57 5.28
C ASN A 97 -0.03 9.15 4.98
N PHE A 98 -0.20 8.31 5.98
CA PHE A 98 -0.56 6.90 5.80
C PHE A 98 -1.80 6.55 6.63
N LEU A 99 -2.63 5.69 6.07
CA LEU A 99 -3.68 4.98 6.78
C LEU A 99 -3.20 3.56 7.03
N TRP A 100 -3.11 3.15 8.30
CA TRP A 100 -2.60 1.84 8.70
C TRP A 100 -3.72 0.92 9.15
N SER A 101 -3.57 -0.37 8.86
CA SER A 101 -4.45 -1.44 9.30
C SER A 101 -3.67 -2.74 9.51
N ASP A 102 -4.28 -3.74 10.14
CA ASP A 102 -3.82 -5.12 10.04
C ASP A 102 -4.27 -5.72 8.71
N LEU A 103 -3.35 -6.39 8.01
CA LEU A 103 -3.62 -7.09 6.75
C LEU A 103 -4.77 -8.10 6.88
N ILE A 104 -4.84 -8.82 8.00
CA ILE A 104 -5.88 -9.85 8.23
C ILE A 104 -7.24 -9.20 8.40
N ASP A 105 -7.33 -8.12 9.19
CA ASP A 105 -8.57 -7.37 9.38
C ASP A 105 -9.05 -6.76 8.07
N TRP A 106 -8.14 -6.20 7.27
CA TRP A 106 -8.48 -5.67 5.95
C TRP A 106 -8.99 -6.76 5.00
N HIS A 107 -8.32 -7.91 4.92
CA HIS A 107 -8.77 -9.02 4.07
C HIS A 107 -10.12 -9.60 4.53
N SER A 108 -10.34 -9.71 5.83
CA SER A 108 -11.65 -10.11 6.37
C SER A 108 -12.74 -9.14 5.95
N HIS A 109 -12.41 -7.86 5.92
CA HIS A 109 -13.31 -6.79 5.48
C HIS A 109 -13.67 -6.89 4.00
N LEU A 110 -12.67 -7.12 3.15
CA LEU A 110 -12.87 -7.34 1.70
C LEU A 110 -13.77 -8.53 1.39
N ASN A 111 -13.67 -9.60 2.19
CA ASN A 111 -14.37 -10.86 1.95
C ASN A 111 -15.77 -10.92 2.58
N HIS A 112 -16.11 -10.03 3.51
CA HIS A 112 -17.38 -9.98 4.23
C HIS A 112 -18.10 -8.65 3.99
N ILE A 113 -18.55 -8.46 2.77
CA ILE A 113 -19.08 -7.20 2.24
C ILE A 113 -20.36 -6.70 2.98
N GLU A 114 -21.09 -7.58 3.67
CA GLU A 114 -22.41 -7.23 4.22
C GLU A 114 -22.42 -6.24 5.39
N ASN A 115 -21.28 -5.96 6.04
CA ASN A 115 -21.21 -5.08 7.21
C ASN A 115 -19.95 -4.21 7.29
N TRP A 116 -19.27 -3.96 6.18
CA TRP A 116 -18.00 -3.22 6.18
C TRP A 116 -18.15 -1.74 6.59
N GLU A 117 -19.27 -1.10 6.30
CA GLU A 117 -19.52 0.31 6.62
C GLU A 117 -19.49 0.64 8.12
N THR A 118 -19.71 -0.35 8.98
CA THR A 118 -19.81 -0.16 10.44
C THR A 118 -18.50 -0.40 11.18
N LYS A 119 -17.48 -0.99 10.53
CA LYS A 119 -16.20 -1.36 11.14
C LYS A 119 -15.11 -0.35 10.85
N THR A 120 -15.24 0.87 11.33
CA THR A 120 -14.26 1.95 11.12
C THR A 120 -13.01 1.82 11.99
N ASP A 121 -13.03 0.99 13.01
CA ASP A 121 -11.96 0.76 13.97
C ASP A 121 -10.76 0.01 13.41
N ILE A 122 -10.87 -0.68 12.26
CA ILE A 122 -9.74 -1.35 11.61
C ILE A 122 -8.61 -0.39 11.27
N PHE A 123 -8.90 0.91 11.13
CA PHE A 123 -7.91 1.95 10.86
C PHE A 123 -7.42 2.66 12.13
N ASP A 124 -7.93 2.31 13.31
CA ASP A 124 -7.41 2.79 14.60
C ASP A 124 -6.16 1.98 15.01
N PHE A 125 -5.24 1.83 14.06
CA PHE A 125 -4.09 0.97 14.16
C PHE A 125 -2.87 1.74 14.69
N ASP A 126 -2.33 1.28 15.82
CA ASP A 126 -1.10 1.85 16.38
C ASP A 126 0.11 0.99 16.00
N LEU A 127 0.96 1.51 15.12
CA LEU A 127 2.20 0.85 14.70
C LEU A 127 3.13 0.45 15.85
N LYS A 128 2.98 1.05 17.04
CA LYS A 128 3.81 0.77 18.21
C LYS A 128 3.30 -0.39 19.06
N LYS A 129 2.03 -0.76 18.92
CA LYS A 129 1.33 -1.73 19.77
C LYS A 129 1.00 -3.04 19.06
N HIS A 130 1.83 -3.51 18.15
CA HIS A 130 1.54 -4.73 17.42
C HIS A 130 2.19 -5.97 18.04
N SER A 131 1.40 -7.02 18.17
CA SER A 131 1.89 -8.35 18.52
C SER A 131 2.62 -8.99 17.34
N LYS A 132 3.34 -10.09 17.58
CA LYS A 132 4.06 -10.83 16.52
C LYS A 132 3.14 -11.38 15.41
N ASN A 133 1.86 -11.54 15.69
CA ASN A 133 0.87 -12.14 14.78
C ASN A 133 0.18 -11.08 13.89
N ILE A 134 0.41 -9.81 14.13
CA ILE A 134 -0.16 -8.71 13.33
C ILE A 134 0.76 -8.40 12.16
N VAL A 135 0.18 -8.20 10.98
CA VAL A 135 0.87 -7.78 9.76
C VAL A 135 0.47 -6.35 9.42
N PRO A 136 1.23 -5.34 9.88
CA PRO A 136 0.94 -3.95 9.58
C PRO A 136 1.08 -3.68 8.08
N GLN A 137 0.01 -3.19 7.49
CA GLN A 137 0.01 -2.65 6.14
C GLN A 137 -0.58 -1.25 6.12
N GLY A 138 -0.16 -0.46 5.17
CA GLY A 138 -0.66 0.90 5.04
C GLY A 138 -0.95 1.28 3.61
N VAL A 139 -1.68 2.38 3.44
CA VAL A 139 -1.89 3.00 2.14
C VAL A 139 -1.53 4.46 2.19
N THR A 140 -1.01 4.98 1.08
CA THR A 140 -0.66 6.40 0.93
C THR A 140 -0.77 6.85 -0.52
N THR A 141 -1.03 8.14 -0.72
CA THR A 141 -0.87 8.82 -2.02
C THR A 141 0.42 9.66 -2.06
N ARG A 142 1.21 9.68 -0.99
CA ARG A 142 2.36 10.58 -0.82
C ARG A 142 3.63 9.81 -0.48
N LEU A 143 4.28 9.26 -1.50
CA LEU A 143 5.56 8.56 -1.41
C LEU A 143 6.58 9.24 -2.32
N LYS A 144 7.63 9.83 -1.76
CA LYS A 144 8.64 10.55 -2.54
C LYS A 144 9.68 9.60 -3.12
N LYS A 145 10.06 9.84 -4.37
CA LYS A 145 11.12 9.09 -5.05
C LYS A 145 12.47 9.21 -4.31
N GLU A 146 12.78 10.36 -3.75
CA GLU A 146 14.04 10.60 -3.00
C GLU A 146 14.18 9.76 -1.72
N TRP A 147 13.07 9.18 -1.20
CA TRP A 147 13.10 8.31 -0.02
C TRP A 147 13.49 6.87 -0.33
N ILE A 148 13.73 6.54 -1.60
CA ILE A 148 14.15 5.18 -1.98
C ILE A 148 15.51 4.84 -1.39
N LYS A 149 15.62 3.67 -0.79
CA LYS A 149 16.88 3.14 -0.25
C LYS A 149 17.38 1.94 -1.00
N LYS A 150 16.47 1.08 -1.45
CA LYS A 150 16.84 -0.15 -2.14
C LYS A 150 15.70 -0.63 -3.05
N VAL A 151 16.09 -1.21 -4.17
CA VAL A 151 15.20 -1.94 -5.08
C VAL A 151 15.66 -3.40 -5.10
N TYR A 152 14.79 -4.29 -4.72
CA TYR A 152 15.02 -5.73 -4.81
C TYR A 152 14.47 -6.21 -6.15
N LYS A 153 15.35 -6.77 -6.95
CA LYS A 153 15.05 -7.29 -8.30
C LYS A 153 15.25 -8.80 -8.29
N LYS A 154 14.80 -9.48 -9.36
CA LYS A 154 15.18 -10.86 -9.61
C LYS A 154 16.71 -10.95 -9.64
N ASN A 155 17.32 -11.79 -8.82
CA ASN A 155 18.74 -12.11 -8.96
C ASN A 155 18.93 -12.85 -10.28
N LEU A 156 19.57 -12.20 -11.25
CA LEU A 156 19.99 -12.83 -12.50
C LEU A 156 21.28 -13.64 -12.33
N ASP A 157 21.77 -13.75 -11.10
CA ASP A 157 22.99 -14.49 -10.80
C ASP A 157 22.63 -15.94 -10.41
N LYS A 158 22.68 -16.79 -11.43
CA LYS A 158 23.12 -18.19 -11.36
C LYS A 158 24.00 -18.49 -12.54
#